data_071d6c124d3e37f1825a70a7f521905b
#
_entry.id   071d6c124d3e37f1825a70a7f521905b
#
_cell.length_a   1.000
_cell.length_b   1.000
_cell.length_c   1.000
_cell.angle_alpha   90.00
_cell.angle_beta   90.00
_cell.angle_gamma   90.00
#
_symmetry.space_group_name_H-M   'P 1'
#
loop_
_entity.id
_entity.type
_entity.pdbx_description
1 polymer ?
#
loop_
_entity_poly.entity_id
_entity_poly.type
_entity_poly.pdbx_seq_one_letter_code
_entity_poly.pdbx_strand_id
1 'polypeptide(L)'
;MANVKTIERGICSLCGRALLPNEGYCTLRDGSHICSHCVNKIRVMHPLTLTWDKKGNEVKHDPIIELSLEEAGKDLENAIAYTEELRAKYDHHNAVFMVESVTTEKGGFLKPPVIYACGRVIYGCFDPEDKARLLHNGSASDITLTDIRKLASYGASGFDCQGTGGKPCAIVFSGKNLACEAGDLIVKD
;
A
#
# COMPACT_ATOMS: atom_id res chain seq x y z
N MET A 1 37.45 -8.68 20.84
CA MET A 1 36.19 -7.95 20.83
C MET A 1 36.20 -7.06 19.61
N ALA A 2 35.42 -7.42 18.59
CA ALA A 2 35.36 -6.65 17.34
C ALA A 2 34.49 -5.40 17.57
N ASN A 3 35.11 -4.21 17.37
CA ASN A 3 34.39 -2.95 17.36
C ASN A 3 33.39 -2.94 16.17
N VAL A 4 32.15 -3.20 16.45
CA VAL A 4 31.05 -2.93 15.49
C VAL A 4 30.94 -1.41 15.42
N LYS A 5 31.55 -0.80 14.41
CA LYS A 5 31.26 0.60 14.06
C LYS A 5 29.78 0.70 13.70
N THR A 6 28.99 1.26 14.61
CA THR A 6 27.61 1.67 14.31
C THR A 6 27.72 2.77 13.26
N ILE A 7 27.40 2.45 12.02
CA ILE A 7 27.32 3.44 10.96
C ILE A 7 26.03 4.20 11.22
N GLU A 8 26.13 5.39 11.81
CA GLU A 8 25.01 6.33 11.87
C GLU A 8 24.60 6.69 10.43
N ARG A 9 23.50 6.17 9.98
CA ARG A 9 22.94 6.46 8.63
C ARG A 9 22.24 7.83 8.56
N GLY A 10 22.36 8.65 9.59
CA GLY A 10 21.72 9.95 9.64
C GLY A 10 20.32 9.91 10.22
N ILE A 11 19.58 10.97 9.98
CA ILE A 11 18.20 11.18 10.42
C ILE A 11 17.28 11.37 9.21
N CYS A 12 16.02 11.01 9.37
CA CYS A 12 15.00 11.28 8.37
C CYS A 12 14.78 12.80 8.25
N SER A 13 14.96 13.33 7.06
CA SER A 13 14.83 14.77 6.80
C SER A 13 13.40 15.31 6.99
N LEU A 14 12.38 14.45 7.00
CA LEU A 14 10.98 14.85 7.21
C LEU A 14 10.54 14.79 8.67
N CYS A 15 10.86 13.71 9.38
CA CYS A 15 10.33 13.49 10.74
C CYS A 15 11.40 13.49 11.84
N GLY A 16 12.66 13.68 11.52
CA GLY A 16 13.79 13.71 12.47
C GLY A 16 14.14 12.36 13.11
N ARG A 17 13.47 11.26 12.74
CA ARG A 17 13.74 9.92 13.27
C ARG A 17 15.10 9.42 12.78
N ALA A 18 15.85 8.74 13.65
CA ALA A 18 17.07 8.07 13.26
C ALA A 18 16.81 6.98 12.19
N LEU A 19 17.64 6.94 11.16
CA LEU A 19 17.61 5.90 10.12
C LEU A 19 18.41 4.70 10.62
N LEU A 20 17.72 3.63 11.01
CA LEU A 20 18.35 2.43 11.54
C LEU A 20 19.05 1.62 10.42
N PRO A 21 20.13 0.91 10.73
CA PRO A 21 20.91 0.14 9.73
C PRO A 21 20.11 -0.89 8.95
N ASN A 22 19.05 -1.44 9.57
CA ASN A 22 18.19 -2.50 9.00
C ASN A 22 16.85 -1.97 8.44
N GLU A 23 16.62 -0.66 8.52
CA GLU A 23 15.43 -0.04 7.92
C GLU A 23 15.75 0.47 6.52
N GLY A 24 14.80 0.26 5.61
CA GLY A 24 14.82 0.90 4.29
C GLY A 24 14.65 2.42 4.43
N TYR A 25 15.30 3.15 3.58
CA TYR A 25 15.10 4.59 3.41
C TYR A 25 15.00 4.90 1.92
N CYS A 26 14.40 6.02 1.60
CA CYS A 26 14.34 6.54 0.25
C CYS A 26 15.25 7.76 0.14
N THR A 27 15.99 7.87 -0.96
CA THR A 27 16.75 9.07 -1.32
C THR A 27 15.93 9.86 -2.33
N LEU A 28 15.62 11.10 -1.98
CA LEU A 28 14.88 12.03 -2.83
C LEU A 28 15.79 12.63 -3.91
N ARG A 29 15.18 13.33 -4.88
CA ARG A 29 15.87 13.99 -6.00
C ARG A 29 16.98 14.96 -5.55
N ASP A 30 16.79 15.66 -4.44
CA ASP A 30 17.76 16.61 -3.87
C ASP A 30 18.83 15.96 -2.98
N GLY A 31 18.85 14.62 -2.89
CA GLY A 31 19.79 13.87 -2.05
C GLY A 31 19.35 13.69 -0.60
N SER A 32 18.21 14.25 -0.19
CA SER A 32 17.66 14.07 1.16
C SER A 32 17.22 12.64 1.39
N HIS A 33 17.36 12.15 2.64
CA HIS A 33 16.95 10.81 3.02
C HIS A 33 15.71 10.83 3.89
N ILE A 34 14.71 10.02 3.55
CA ILE A 34 13.48 9.87 4.31
C ILE A 34 13.27 8.41 4.72
N CYS A 35 12.78 8.19 5.95
CA CYS A 35 12.58 6.84 6.48
C CYS A 35 11.40 6.13 5.80
N SER A 36 11.39 4.80 5.90
CA SER A 36 10.32 3.95 5.37
C SER A 36 8.93 4.34 5.88
N HIS A 37 8.83 4.86 7.10
CA HIS A 37 7.56 5.31 7.67
C HIS A 37 6.99 6.53 6.94
N CYS A 38 7.82 7.54 6.64
CA CYS A 38 7.42 8.69 5.83
C CYS A 38 7.10 8.28 4.40
N VAL A 39 7.95 7.43 3.80
CA VAL A 39 7.69 6.86 2.45
C VAL A 39 6.33 6.21 2.40
N ASN A 40 5.99 5.34 3.37
CA ASN A 40 4.71 4.63 3.37
C ASN A 40 3.51 5.57 3.49
N LYS A 41 3.62 6.68 4.22
CA LYS A 41 2.56 7.69 4.29
C LYS A 41 2.40 8.44 2.97
N ILE A 42 3.49 8.96 2.41
CA ILE A 42 3.48 9.71 1.14
C ILE A 42 2.99 8.82 -0.01
N ARG A 43 3.22 7.51 0.08
CA ARG A 43 2.83 6.53 -0.93
C ARG A 43 1.31 6.50 -1.20
N VAL A 44 0.50 6.96 -0.28
CA VAL A 44 -0.95 7.14 -0.50
C VAL A 44 -1.21 8.13 -1.65
N MET A 45 -0.37 9.16 -1.78
CA MET A 45 -0.46 10.17 -2.85
C MET A 45 0.33 9.76 -4.10
N HIS A 46 1.35 8.94 -3.93
CA HIS A 46 2.27 8.50 -4.98
C HIS A 46 2.40 6.97 -4.97
N PRO A 47 1.39 6.24 -5.48
CA PRO A 47 1.45 4.79 -5.57
C PRO A 47 2.57 4.35 -6.51
N LEU A 48 3.20 3.22 -6.18
CA LEU A 48 4.23 2.63 -7.01
C LEU A 48 3.60 2.12 -8.30
N THR A 49 4.16 2.49 -9.43
CA THR A 49 3.67 2.03 -10.72
C THR A 49 4.56 0.91 -11.25
N LEU A 50 3.93 -0.15 -11.72
CA LEU A 50 4.58 -1.26 -12.40
C LEU A 50 4.32 -1.15 -13.89
N THR A 51 5.38 -1.20 -14.68
CA THR A 51 5.30 -1.26 -16.14
C THR A 51 6.15 -2.42 -16.64
N TRP A 52 5.95 -2.80 -17.90
CA TRP A 52 6.73 -3.86 -18.54
C TRP A 52 7.57 -3.25 -19.64
N ASP A 53 8.84 -3.57 -19.69
CA ASP A 53 9.70 -3.19 -20.79
C ASP A 53 9.38 -3.99 -22.08
N LYS A 54 10.04 -3.60 -23.19
CA LYS A 54 9.87 -4.30 -24.49
C LYS A 54 10.32 -5.77 -24.46
N LYS A 55 11.05 -6.20 -23.43
CA LYS A 55 11.52 -7.58 -23.24
C LYS A 55 10.63 -8.36 -22.27
N GLY A 56 9.57 -7.73 -21.74
CA GLY A 56 8.66 -8.34 -20.77
C GLY A 56 9.21 -8.36 -19.34
N ASN A 57 10.26 -7.59 -19.03
CA ASN A 57 10.75 -7.46 -17.67
C ASN A 57 9.93 -6.42 -16.92
N GLU A 58 9.67 -6.69 -15.64
CA GLU A 58 9.01 -5.74 -14.73
C GLU A 58 9.91 -4.54 -14.50
N VAL A 59 9.40 -3.34 -14.77
CA VAL A 59 10.04 -2.06 -14.48
C VAL A 59 9.22 -1.35 -13.41
N LYS A 60 9.85 -1.09 -12.27
CA LYS A 60 9.27 -0.33 -11.17
C LYS A 60 9.57 1.14 -11.37
N HIS A 61 8.52 1.95 -11.31
CA HIS A 61 8.64 3.39 -11.23
C HIS A 61 8.16 3.84 -9.85
N ASP A 62 9.07 4.42 -9.09
CA ASP A 62 8.79 4.97 -7.77
C ASP A 62 8.78 6.51 -7.85
N PRO A 63 7.61 7.15 -7.95
CA PRO A 63 7.54 8.59 -8.11
C PRO A 63 8.11 9.36 -6.92
N ILE A 64 8.25 8.74 -5.74
CA ILE A 64 8.78 9.41 -4.54
C ILE A 64 10.25 9.83 -4.71
N ILE A 65 11.05 9.05 -5.45
CA ILE A 65 12.47 9.41 -5.69
C ILE A 65 12.65 10.68 -6.53
N GLU A 66 11.60 11.10 -7.22
CA GLU A 66 11.61 12.29 -8.07
C GLU A 66 11.19 13.56 -7.33
N LEU A 67 10.73 13.42 -6.07
CA LEU A 67 10.35 14.56 -5.22
C LEU A 67 11.58 15.22 -4.60
N SER A 68 11.51 16.54 -4.43
CA SER A 68 12.37 17.29 -3.50
C SER A 68 11.88 17.10 -2.06
N LEU A 69 12.69 17.48 -1.08
CA LEU A 69 12.29 17.44 0.33
C LEU A 69 11.06 18.32 0.61
N GLU A 70 10.97 19.50 -0.02
CA GLU A 70 9.81 20.39 0.13
C GLU A 70 8.54 19.76 -0.41
N GLU A 71 8.58 19.17 -1.62
CA GLU A 71 7.44 18.47 -2.22
C GLU A 71 7.03 17.26 -1.37
N ALA A 72 8.00 16.46 -0.93
CA ALA A 72 7.74 15.30 -0.07
C ALA A 72 7.14 15.71 1.30
N GLY A 73 7.54 16.86 1.86
CA GLY A 73 6.97 17.42 3.09
C GLY A 73 5.50 17.77 2.91
N LYS A 74 5.19 18.50 1.84
CA LYS A 74 3.81 18.89 1.49
C LYS A 74 2.93 17.66 1.23
N ASP A 75 3.45 16.67 0.52
CA ASP A 75 2.72 15.45 0.23
C ASP A 75 2.52 14.59 1.48
N LEU A 76 3.45 14.63 2.44
CA LEU A 76 3.26 13.99 3.75
C LEU A 76 2.10 14.62 4.52
N GLU A 77 2.00 15.93 4.56
CA GLU A 77 0.89 16.67 5.18
C GLU A 77 -0.45 16.33 4.51
N ASN A 78 -0.48 16.37 3.18
CA ASN A 78 -1.66 16.02 2.39
C ASN A 78 -2.08 14.56 2.62
N ALA A 79 -1.14 13.62 2.67
CA ALA A 79 -1.40 12.21 2.91
C ALA A 79 -1.97 11.95 4.32
N ILE A 80 -1.47 12.68 5.32
CA ILE A 80 -2.00 12.61 6.70
C ILE A 80 -3.44 13.13 6.72
N ALA A 81 -3.69 14.32 6.17
CA ALA A 81 -5.03 14.92 6.11
C ALA A 81 -6.03 14.01 5.39
N TYR A 82 -5.66 13.47 4.24
CA TYR A 82 -6.48 12.53 3.47
C TYR A 82 -6.80 11.26 4.26
N THR A 83 -5.81 10.70 4.95
CA THR A 83 -6.00 9.49 5.77
C THR A 83 -6.95 9.77 6.95
N GLU A 84 -6.84 10.94 7.58
CA GLU A 84 -7.74 11.37 8.66
C GLU A 84 -9.17 11.60 8.16
N GLU A 85 -9.32 12.20 6.98
CA GLU A 85 -10.63 12.37 6.33
C GLU A 85 -11.30 11.02 6.05
N LEU A 86 -10.56 10.07 5.45
CA LEU A 86 -11.07 8.72 5.22
C LEU A 86 -11.44 8.02 6.54
N ARG A 87 -10.62 8.16 7.57
CA ARG A 87 -10.89 7.59 8.88
C ARG A 87 -12.18 8.17 9.47
N ALA A 88 -12.36 9.49 9.43
CA ALA A 88 -13.56 10.14 9.94
C ALA A 88 -14.82 9.74 9.16
N LYS A 89 -14.70 9.58 7.84
CA LYS A 89 -15.81 9.18 6.97
C LYS A 89 -16.24 7.73 7.18
N TYR A 90 -15.31 6.86 7.53
CA TYR A 90 -15.51 5.41 7.65
C TYR A 90 -15.24 4.89 9.07
N ASP A 91 -15.36 5.74 10.10
CA ASP A 91 -15.03 5.44 11.50
C ASP A 91 -15.89 4.32 12.12
N HIS A 92 -17.03 4.04 11.50
CA HIS A 92 -17.94 2.96 11.87
C HIS A 92 -17.47 1.57 11.35
N HIS A 93 -16.41 1.51 10.54
CA HIS A 93 -15.80 0.28 10.09
C HIS A 93 -14.56 -0.06 10.90
N ASN A 94 -14.26 -1.33 11.08
CA ASN A 94 -13.07 -1.80 11.80
C ASN A 94 -11.79 -1.67 10.98
N ALA A 95 -11.91 -1.73 9.66
CA ALA A 95 -10.78 -1.56 8.74
C ALA A 95 -11.21 -0.99 7.39
N VAL A 96 -10.29 -0.24 6.77
CA VAL A 96 -10.46 0.33 5.42
C VAL A 96 -9.21 0.07 4.59
N PHE A 97 -9.43 -0.44 3.40
CA PHE A 97 -8.40 -0.66 2.38
C PHE A 97 -8.75 0.15 1.13
N MET A 98 -7.77 0.84 0.57
CA MET A 98 -7.89 1.60 -0.67
C MET A 98 -7.28 0.80 -1.82
N VAL A 99 -8.06 0.61 -2.88
CA VAL A 99 -7.63 -0.08 -4.09
C VAL A 99 -6.83 0.89 -4.98
N GLU A 100 -5.61 0.54 -5.33
CA GLU A 100 -4.73 1.31 -6.22
C GLU A 100 -4.69 0.73 -7.64
N SER A 101 -4.84 -0.59 -7.75
CA SER A 101 -4.91 -1.28 -9.04
C SER A 101 -5.60 -2.64 -8.88
N VAL A 102 -6.10 -3.17 -9.98
CA VAL A 102 -6.82 -4.44 -10.00
C VAL A 102 -6.28 -5.34 -11.08
N THR A 103 -6.08 -6.60 -10.75
CA THR A 103 -5.81 -7.67 -11.70
C THR A 103 -6.88 -8.74 -11.54
N THR A 104 -7.44 -9.20 -12.65
CA THR A 104 -8.47 -10.24 -12.65
C THR A 104 -7.98 -11.48 -13.38
N GLU A 105 -8.02 -12.60 -12.69
CA GLU A 105 -7.77 -13.91 -13.26
C GLU A 105 -9.10 -14.52 -13.71
N LYS A 106 -9.19 -14.88 -14.99
CA LYS A 106 -10.42 -15.47 -15.55
C LYS A 106 -10.73 -16.78 -14.81
N GLY A 107 -11.92 -16.90 -14.29
CA GLY A 107 -12.43 -18.17 -13.76
C GLY A 107 -12.58 -19.22 -14.85
N GLY A 108 -12.55 -20.49 -14.48
CA GLY A 108 -12.93 -21.60 -15.36
C GLY A 108 -14.45 -21.66 -15.57
N PHE A 109 -14.92 -22.65 -16.37
CA PHE A 109 -16.33 -22.80 -16.76
C PHE A 109 -17.33 -22.77 -15.58
N LEU A 110 -16.90 -23.21 -14.38
CA LEU A 110 -17.73 -23.25 -13.17
C LEU A 110 -17.18 -22.38 -12.00
N LYS A 111 -16.03 -21.76 -12.16
CA LYS A 111 -15.40 -20.96 -11.12
C LYS A 111 -15.56 -19.45 -11.43
N PRO A 112 -15.96 -18.64 -10.44
CA PRO A 112 -15.98 -17.19 -10.62
C PRO A 112 -14.56 -16.67 -10.88
N PRO A 113 -14.42 -15.49 -11.51
CA PRO A 113 -13.13 -14.83 -11.63
C PRO A 113 -12.56 -14.53 -10.25
N VAL A 114 -11.23 -14.58 -10.14
CA VAL A 114 -10.48 -14.17 -8.96
C VAL A 114 -9.99 -12.74 -9.17
N ILE A 115 -10.27 -11.89 -8.22
CA ILE A 115 -9.91 -10.47 -8.23
C ILE A 115 -8.78 -10.27 -7.24
N TYR A 116 -7.70 -9.65 -7.69
CA TYR A 116 -6.57 -9.19 -6.90
C TYR A 116 -6.66 -7.66 -6.82
N ALA A 117 -7.20 -7.16 -5.73
CA ALA A 117 -7.24 -5.73 -5.45
C ALA A 117 -5.92 -5.34 -4.76
N CYS A 118 -5.01 -4.74 -5.51
CA CYS A 118 -3.73 -4.27 -5.01
C CYS A 118 -3.89 -2.85 -4.47
N GLY A 119 -3.38 -2.59 -3.27
CA GLY A 119 -3.54 -1.28 -2.64
C GLY A 119 -2.98 -1.24 -1.23
N ARG A 120 -3.59 -0.45 -0.35
CA ARG A 120 -3.13 -0.21 1.02
C ARG A 120 -4.22 -0.27 2.04
N VAL A 121 -3.87 -0.81 3.20
CA VAL A 121 -4.68 -0.64 4.40
C VAL A 121 -4.51 0.78 4.91
N ILE A 122 -5.58 1.56 4.91
CA ILE A 122 -5.61 2.93 5.44
C ILE A 122 -5.58 2.89 6.98
N TYR A 123 -6.42 2.04 7.57
CA TYR A 123 -6.38 1.73 8.99
C TYR A 123 -7.02 0.36 9.27
N GLY A 124 -6.83 -0.15 10.50
CA GLY A 124 -7.30 -1.46 10.90
C GLY A 124 -6.45 -2.59 10.33
N CYS A 125 -7.02 -3.78 10.27
CA CYS A 125 -6.38 -4.96 9.68
C CYS A 125 -7.38 -5.85 8.97
N PHE A 126 -6.89 -6.56 7.94
CA PHE A 126 -7.63 -7.57 7.20
C PHE A 126 -6.91 -8.91 7.32
N ASP A 127 -7.70 -9.97 7.45
CA ASP A 127 -7.23 -11.36 7.47
C ASP A 127 -7.93 -12.18 6.37
N PRO A 128 -7.33 -13.28 5.92
CA PRO A 128 -8.04 -14.23 5.08
C PRO A 128 -9.34 -14.71 5.78
N GLU A 129 -10.38 -14.96 4.99
CA GLU A 129 -11.74 -15.34 5.42
C GLU A 129 -12.57 -14.19 6.04
N ASP A 130 -12.01 -12.99 6.20
CA ASP A 130 -12.81 -11.84 6.61
C ASP A 130 -13.97 -11.60 5.65
N LYS A 131 -15.12 -11.24 6.23
CA LYS A 131 -16.25 -10.68 5.50
C LYS A 131 -16.04 -9.17 5.41
N ALA A 132 -16.15 -8.65 4.21
CA ALA A 132 -15.94 -7.25 3.92
C ALA A 132 -16.94 -6.77 2.86
N ARG A 133 -16.97 -5.47 2.62
CA ARG A 133 -17.75 -4.86 1.55
C ARG A 133 -16.84 -4.10 0.59
N LEU A 134 -17.01 -4.36 -0.69
CA LEU A 134 -16.42 -3.57 -1.76
C LEU A 134 -17.34 -2.40 -2.05
N LEU A 135 -16.84 -1.19 -1.88
CA LEU A 135 -17.52 0.06 -2.20
C LEU A 135 -17.06 0.53 -3.58
N HIS A 136 -17.94 0.42 -4.56
CA HIS A 136 -17.67 0.78 -5.96
C HIS A 136 -18.77 1.71 -6.48
N ASN A 137 -18.40 2.90 -6.92
CA ASN A 137 -19.34 3.89 -7.53
C ASN A 137 -20.63 4.11 -6.70
N GLY A 138 -20.51 4.22 -5.38
CA GLY A 138 -21.64 4.44 -4.47
C GLY A 138 -22.47 3.19 -4.16
N SER A 139 -22.12 2.04 -4.72
CA SER A 139 -22.73 0.74 -4.43
C SER A 139 -21.84 -0.07 -3.49
N ALA A 140 -22.44 -0.89 -2.64
CA ALA A 140 -21.72 -1.81 -1.75
C ALA A 140 -22.03 -3.25 -2.16
N SER A 141 -20.97 -4.08 -2.27
CA SER A 141 -21.10 -5.51 -2.56
C SER A 141 -20.40 -6.31 -1.48
N ASP A 142 -21.08 -7.30 -0.92
CA ASP A 142 -20.50 -8.21 0.06
C ASP A 142 -19.44 -9.09 -0.62
N ILE A 143 -18.29 -9.20 0.01
CA ILE A 143 -17.18 -10.04 -0.42
C ILE A 143 -16.65 -10.84 0.76
N THR A 144 -16.05 -11.99 0.47
CA THR A 144 -15.26 -12.75 1.44
C THR A 144 -13.83 -12.81 0.92
N LEU A 145 -12.90 -12.43 1.75
CA LEU A 145 -11.49 -12.45 1.40
C LEU A 145 -10.99 -13.90 1.37
N THR A 146 -10.36 -14.29 0.28
CA THR A 146 -9.83 -15.66 0.14
C THR A 146 -8.35 -15.73 0.47
N ASP A 147 -7.62 -14.62 0.31
CA ASP A 147 -6.19 -14.55 0.58
C ASP A 147 -5.76 -13.09 0.73
N ILE A 148 -4.61 -12.86 1.38
CA ILE A 148 -3.93 -11.56 1.42
C ILE A 148 -2.48 -11.78 1.04
N ARG A 149 -2.05 -11.16 -0.06
CA ARG A 149 -0.71 -11.36 -0.62
C ARG A 149 0.14 -10.12 -0.48
N LYS A 150 1.39 -10.34 -0.10
CA LYS A 150 2.40 -9.30 -0.20
C LYS A 150 2.69 -9.01 -1.66
N LEU A 151 2.83 -7.73 -1.97
CA LEU A 151 3.34 -7.34 -3.26
C LEU A 151 4.86 -7.42 -3.21
N ALA A 152 5.46 -8.39 -3.89
CA ALA A 152 6.91 -8.62 -3.95
C ALA A 152 7.69 -7.37 -4.40
N SER A 153 7.04 -6.50 -5.16
CA SER A 153 7.54 -5.23 -5.66
C SER A 153 7.91 -4.21 -4.57
N TYR A 154 7.45 -4.37 -3.34
CA TYR A 154 7.65 -3.38 -2.28
C TYR A 154 8.76 -3.74 -1.28
N GLY A 155 9.63 -4.69 -1.62
CA GLY A 155 10.82 -4.99 -0.82
C GLY A 155 10.56 -5.58 0.57
N ALA A 156 9.36 -6.09 0.82
CA ALA A 156 9.01 -6.69 2.08
C ALA A 156 9.56 -8.12 2.19
N SER A 157 10.77 -8.26 2.72
CA SER A 157 11.24 -9.51 3.30
C SER A 157 10.60 -9.66 4.69
N GLY A 158 9.66 -10.58 4.86
CA GLY A 158 9.08 -10.88 6.18
C GLY A 158 7.64 -11.39 6.09
N PHE A 159 7.33 -12.37 6.90
CA PHE A 159 6.05 -13.07 6.98
C PHE A 159 4.97 -12.29 7.74
N ASP A 160 4.62 -11.09 7.32
CA ASP A 160 3.46 -10.40 7.86
C ASP A 160 2.33 -10.46 6.85
N CYS A 161 1.49 -11.48 6.95
CA CYS A 161 0.33 -11.68 6.09
C CYS A 161 -0.90 -10.86 6.53
N GLN A 162 -0.73 -9.98 7.50
CA GLN A 162 -1.80 -9.09 7.94
C GLN A 162 -1.70 -7.78 7.17
N GLY A 163 -2.78 -7.44 6.50
CA GLY A 163 -2.97 -6.12 5.95
C GLY A 163 -3.05 -5.10 7.08
N THR A 164 -1.90 -4.62 7.56
CA THR A 164 -1.82 -3.62 8.63
C THR A 164 -1.36 -2.27 8.10
N GLY A 165 -1.89 -1.23 8.69
CA GLY A 165 -1.77 0.17 8.32
C GLY A 165 -0.59 0.61 7.47
N GLY A 166 -0.88 1.10 6.28
CA GLY A 166 0.07 1.74 5.37
C GLY A 166 0.92 0.79 4.51
N LYS A 167 0.91 -0.52 4.76
CA LYS A 167 1.67 -1.48 3.94
C LYS A 167 0.86 -1.87 2.70
N PRO A 168 1.48 -1.89 1.51
CA PRO A 168 0.83 -2.35 0.30
C PRO A 168 0.67 -3.86 0.32
N CYS A 169 -0.51 -4.31 -0.05
CA CYS A 169 -0.82 -5.73 -0.22
C CYS A 169 -1.86 -5.92 -1.32
N ALA A 170 -2.10 -7.16 -1.72
CA ALA A 170 -3.23 -7.51 -2.54
C ALA A 170 -4.26 -8.26 -1.68
N ILE A 171 -5.46 -7.73 -1.60
CA ILE A 171 -6.63 -8.42 -1.09
C ILE A 171 -7.20 -9.26 -2.23
N VAL A 172 -7.41 -10.55 -1.99
CA VAL A 172 -7.89 -11.51 -2.98
C VAL A 172 -9.30 -11.96 -2.61
N PHE A 173 -10.20 -11.87 -3.57
CA PHE A 173 -11.57 -12.36 -3.42
C PHE A 173 -12.11 -12.83 -4.77
N SER A 174 -13.26 -13.50 -4.75
CA SER A 174 -13.89 -14.03 -5.96
C SER A 174 -15.36 -13.63 -5.99
N GLY A 175 -15.87 -13.33 -7.16
CA GLY A 175 -17.30 -13.04 -7.30
C GLY A 175 -17.72 -12.92 -8.76
N LYS A 176 -18.96 -13.34 -9.04
CA LYS A 176 -19.59 -13.13 -10.34
C LYS A 176 -20.12 -11.69 -10.39
N ASN A 177 -19.83 -10.99 -11.47
CA ASN A 177 -20.32 -9.62 -11.71
C ASN A 177 -19.85 -8.57 -10.68
N LEU A 178 -18.74 -8.81 -10.00
CA LEU A 178 -18.09 -7.80 -9.16
C LEU A 178 -17.23 -6.90 -10.05
N ALA A 179 -17.55 -5.62 -10.04
CA ALA A 179 -16.69 -4.58 -10.60
C ALA A 179 -15.79 -4.08 -9.46
N CYS A 180 -14.49 -4.03 -9.71
CA CYS A 180 -13.49 -3.46 -8.81
C CYS A 180 -12.48 -2.70 -9.64
N GLU A 181 -12.18 -1.47 -9.26
CA GLU A 181 -11.22 -0.61 -9.96
C GLU A 181 -10.40 0.26 -8.99
N ALA A 182 -9.40 0.94 -9.52
CA ALA A 182 -8.61 1.87 -8.72
C ALA A 182 -9.47 3.01 -8.17
N GLY A 183 -9.30 3.34 -6.90
CA GLY A 183 -10.11 4.32 -6.18
C GLY A 183 -11.24 3.70 -5.34
N ASP A 184 -11.57 2.43 -5.55
CA ASP A 184 -12.54 1.73 -4.71
C ASP A 184 -12.02 1.51 -3.29
N LEU A 185 -12.93 1.27 -2.37
CA LEU A 185 -12.62 0.92 -0.99
C LEU A 185 -13.13 -0.48 -0.66
N ILE A 186 -12.35 -1.20 0.14
CA ILE A 186 -12.81 -2.41 0.80
C ILE A 186 -12.89 -2.09 2.29
N VAL A 187 -14.07 -2.28 2.90
CA VAL A 187 -14.32 -1.97 4.30
C VAL A 187 -14.74 -3.23 5.06
N LYS A 188 -14.31 -3.33 6.31
CA LYS A 188 -14.64 -4.41 7.23
C LYS A 188 -15.41 -3.85 8.42
N ASP A 189 -16.55 -4.43 8.75
CA ASP A 189 -17.38 -4.09 9.90
C ASP A 189 -16.90 -4.78 11.17
#